data_8f8bf01c4534d47517f5736f1377be02
#
_entry.id   8f8bf01c4534d47517f5736f1377be02
#
_cell.length_a   1.000
_cell.length_b   1.000
_cell.length_c   1.000
_cell.angle_alpha   90.00
_cell.angle_beta   90.00
_cell.angle_gamma   90.00
#
_symmetry.space_group_name_H-M   'P 1'
#
loop_
_entity.id
_entity.type
_entity.pdbx_description
1 polymer ?
#
loop_
_entity_poly.entity_id
_entity_poly.type
_entity_poly.pdbx_seq_one_letter_code
_entity_poly.pdbx_strand_id
1 'polypeptide(L)'
;MLTMPVIMMSGHGTIDTAVEATRIGAFGYLEKPIPLQKLLSTVNKALRSGQHKQHASLSLVSLGRSPLIAELRKKLEQVANLKTPLLLMGEPGVGAELCARFLHRPNTAWVEPESLSVLAESPLDLLEHARDGLLFLKDVGEINKLAQKGLLLVLSKLDKYNVRLVCATSQPLAELTVQGRSEEHTS
;
A
#
# COMPACT_ATOMS: atom_id res chain seq x y z
N MET A 1 -0.79 23.92 4.13
CA MET A 1 -1.85 23.32 3.29
C MET A 1 -2.41 22.14 4.05
N LEU A 2 -3.70 22.12 4.39
CA LEU A 2 -4.30 21.03 5.19
C LEU A 2 -4.27 19.74 4.35
N THR A 3 -3.62 18.73 4.86
CA THR A 3 -3.51 17.39 4.21
C THR A 3 -4.75 16.53 4.46
N MET A 4 -5.61 16.95 5.39
CA MET A 4 -6.85 16.25 5.73
C MET A 4 -8.01 16.71 4.84
N PRO A 5 -8.85 15.80 4.32
CA PRO A 5 -10.04 16.17 3.57
C PRO A 5 -11.06 16.86 4.50
N VAL A 6 -11.57 18.01 4.10
CA VAL A 6 -12.55 18.80 4.84
C VAL A 6 -13.91 18.65 4.18
N ILE A 7 -14.94 18.26 4.96
CA ILE A 7 -16.34 18.25 4.53
C ILE A 7 -17.06 19.39 5.21
N MET A 8 -17.64 20.31 4.45
CA MET A 8 -18.44 21.40 4.97
C MET A 8 -19.90 20.98 5.12
N MET A 9 -20.52 21.42 6.24
CA MET A 9 -21.94 21.15 6.52
C MET A 9 -22.64 22.45 6.88
N SER A 10 -23.76 22.78 6.20
CA SER A 10 -24.53 23.99 6.43
C SER A 10 -26.04 23.72 6.55
N GLY A 11 -26.72 24.52 7.36
CA GLY A 11 -28.18 24.49 7.48
C GLY A 11 -28.92 25.42 6.48
N HIS A 12 -28.18 26.36 5.85
CA HIS A 12 -28.72 27.32 4.89
C HIS A 12 -27.72 27.46 3.73
N GLY A 13 -27.57 26.38 2.95
CA GLY A 13 -26.65 26.39 1.83
C GLY A 13 -27.34 26.76 0.53
N THR A 14 -26.74 27.69 -0.21
CA THR A 14 -27.09 27.95 -1.60
C THR A 14 -26.12 27.18 -2.51
N ILE A 15 -26.47 27.05 -3.79
CA ILE A 15 -25.59 26.47 -4.80
C ILE A 15 -24.24 27.23 -4.82
N ASP A 16 -24.27 28.53 -4.66
CA ASP A 16 -23.09 29.39 -4.65
C ASP A 16 -22.15 29.06 -3.47
N THR A 17 -22.72 28.81 -2.27
CA THR A 17 -21.90 28.41 -1.10
C THR A 17 -21.27 27.04 -1.26
N ALA A 18 -21.94 26.12 -1.97
CA ALA A 18 -21.38 24.79 -2.27
C ALA A 18 -20.23 24.89 -3.29
N VAL A 19 -20.38 25.74 -4.31
CA VAL A 19 -19.34 26.02 -5.31
C VAL A 19 -18.14 26.69 -4.68
N GLU A 20 -18.35 27.69 -3.81
CA GLU A 20 -17.28 28.39 -3.11
C GLU A 20 -16.53 27.44 -2.15
N ALA A 21 -17.27 26.60 -1.40
CA ALA A 21 -16.66 25.58 -0.55
C ALA A 21 -15.70 24.66 -1.34
N THR A 22 -16.11 24.24 -2.52
CA THR A 22 -15.27 23.40 -3.39
C THR A 22 -14.06 24.17 -3.94
N ARG A 23 -14.25 25.44 -4.28
CA ARG A 23 -13.18 26.32 -4.78
C ARG A 23 -12.08 26.57 -3.75
N ILE A 24 -12.44 26.73 -2.47
CA ILE A 24 -11.47 26.87 -1.38
C ILE A 24 -10.85 25.54 -0.92
N GLY A 25 -11.22 24.41 -1.55
CA GLY A 25 -10.60 23.11 -1.38
C GLY A 25 -11.32 22.15 -0.43
N ALA A 26 -12.61 22.38 -0.14
CA ALA A 26 -13.41 21.40 0.56
C ALA A 26 -13.59 20.14 -0.31
N PHE A 27 -13.45 18.95 0.31
CA PHE A 27 -13.70 17.68 -0.35
C PHE A 27 -15.16 17.49 -0.75
N GLY A 28 -16.07 18.01 0.06
CA GLY A 28 -17.49 17.92 -0.18
C GLY A 28 -18.27 18.91 0.65
N TYR A 29 -19.51 19.14 0.23
CA TYR A 29 -20.48 19.99 0.90
C TYR A 29 -21.76 19.22 1.16
N LEU A 30 -22.29 19.31 2.38
CA LEU A 30 -23.53 18.65 2.78
C LEU A 30 -24.49 19.67 3.38
N GLU A 31 -25.74 19.66 2.94
CA GLU A 31 -26.80 20.49 3.48
C GLU A 31 -27.61 19.75 4.54
N LYS A 32 -27.86 20.40 5.67
CA LYS A 32 -28.68 19.87 6.76
C LYS A 32 -30.18 20.04 6.42
N PRO A 33 -31.03 19.04 6.73
CA PRO A 33 -30.76 17.77 7.45
C PRO A 33 -30.08 16.74 6.55
N ILE A 34 -29.01 16.08 7.07
CA ILE A 34 -28.16 15.16 6.33
C ILE A 34 -28.61 13.72 6.60
N PRO A 35 -29.06 12.95 5.60
CA PRO A 35 -29.33 11.52 5.76
C PRO A 35 -28.04 10.79 6.15
N LEU A 36 -28.13 9.89 7.15
CA LEU A 36 -26.98 9.18 7.68
C LEU A 36 -26.16 8.46 6.59
N GLN A 37 -26.85 7.82 5.65
CA GLN A 37 -26.19 7.13 4.54
C GLN A 37 -25.37 8.08 3.65
N LYS A 38 -25.88 9.28 3.39
CA LYS A 38 -25.16 10.30 2.60
C LYS A 38 -23.93 10.80 3.35
N LEU A 39 -24.05 11.02 4.67
CA LEU A 39 -22.93 11.38 5.51
C LEU A 39 -21.85 10.31 5.48
N LEU A 40 -22.20 9.06 5.79
CA LEU A 40 -21.26 7.94 5.82
C LEU A 40 -20.58 7.71 4.46
N SER A 41 -21.36 7.79 3.35
CA SER A 41 -20.78 7.62 2.01
C SER A 41 -19.78 8.74 1.67
N THR A 42 -20.09 9.97 2.06
CA THR A 42 -19.21 11.12 1.82
C THR A 42 -17.95 11.07 2.68
N VAL A 43 -18.07 10.69 3.95
CA VAL A 43 -16.93 10.49 4.86
C VAL A 43 -16.03 9.37 4.34
N ASN A 44 -16.59 8.23 3.96
CA ASN A 44 -15.82 7.11 3.40
C ASN A 44 -15.09 7.50 2.10
N LYS A 45 -15.73 8.26 1.21
CA LYS A 45 -15.08 8.80 0.02
C LYS A 45 -13.97 9.79 0.37
N ALA A 46 -14.19 10.65 1.36
CA ALA A 46 -13.20 11.61 1.83
C ALA A 46 -11.97 10.92 2.43
N LEU A 47 -12.18 9.90 3.26
CA LEU A 47 -11.09 9.10 3.86
C LEU A 47 -10.28 8.39 2.78
N ARG A 48 -10.95 7.75 1.81
CA ARG A 48 -10.26 7.10 0.68
C ARG A 48 -9.46 8.09 -0.17
N SER A 49 -10.02 9.27 -0.46
CA SER A 49 -9.31 10.30 -1.24
C SER A 49 -8.18 10.96 -0.45
N GLY A 50 -8.33 11.07 0.86
CA GLY A 50 -7.27 11.52 1.77
C GLY A 50 -6.10 10.54 1.80
N GLN A 51 -6.37 9.25 1.83
CA GLN A 51 -5.35 8.21 1.72
C GLN A 51 -4.61 8.29 0.37
N HIS A 52 -5.33 8.42 -0.74
CA HIS A 52 -4.70 8.58 -2.07
C HIS A 52 -3.85 9.85 -2.20
N LYS A 53 -4.27 10.98 -1.62
CA LYS A 53 -3.48 12.23 -1.64
C LYS A 53 -2.30 12.20 -0.66
N GLN A 54 -2.42 11.58 0.49
CA GLN A 54 -1.29 11.38 1.41
C GLN A 54 -0.22 10.48 0.81
N HIS A 55 -0.61 9.46 0.05
CA HIS A 55 0.33 8.56 -0.60
C HIS A 55 1.08 9.20 -1.79
N ALA A 56 0.48 10.15 -2.49
CA ALA A 56 1.16 10.88 -3.56
C ALA A 56 2.22 11.88 -3.05
N SER A 57 2.17 12.29 -1.78
CA SER A 57 3.13 13.22 -1.17
C SER A 57 4.21 12.53 -0.32
N LEU A 58 4.09 11.24 -0.05
CA LEU A 58 5.12 10.43 0.60
C LEU A 58 6.21 10.08 -0.42
N SER A 59 7.04 11.09 -0.74
CA SER A 59 8.22 10.86 -1.56
C SER A 59 9.35 10.33 -0.67
N LEU A 60 10.34 9.67 -1.27
CA LEU A 60 11.58 9.27 -0.57
C LEU A 60 12.29 10.44 0.14
N VAL A 61 11.94 11.69 -0.20
CA VAL A 61 12.38 12.91 0.51
C VAL A 61 11.90 12.90 1.96
N SER A 62 10.78 12.23 2.26
CA SER A 62 10.25 12.09 3.62
C SER A 62 11.12 11.18 4.51
N LEU A 63 11.94 10.31 3.91
CA LEU A 63 12.90 9.46 4.63
C LEU A 63 14.16 10.24 5.06
N GLY A 64 14.34 11.49 4.60
CA GLY A 64 15.46 12.33 4.97
C GLY A 64 16.48 12.55 3.84
N ARG A 65 17.58 13.24 4.18
CA ARG A 65 18.65 13.63 3.24
C ARG A 65 20.00 13.03 3.59
N SER A 66 20.04 11.97 4.41
CA SER A 66 21.31 11.33 4.75
C SER A 66 21.94 10.65 3.52
N PRO A 67 23.25 10.43 3.51
CA PRO A 67 23.94 9.71 2.44
C PRO A 67 23.36 8.31 2.21
N LEU A 68 22.96 7.61 3.29
CA LEU A 68 22.32 6.29 3.21
C LEU A 68 20.99 6.34 2.45
N ILE A 69 20.17 7.36 2.68
CA ILE A 69 18.90 7.54 1.96
C ILE A 69 19.15 7.88 0.48
N ALA A 70 20.18 8.67 0.17
CA ALA A 70 20.56 8.94 -1.21
C ALA A 70 21.01 7.66 -1.94
N GLU A 71 21.77 6.79 -1.28
CA GLU A 71 22.16 5.48 -1.84
C GLU A 71 20.96 4.55 -2.02
N LEU A 72 20.07 4.46 -1.03
CA LEU A 72 18.83 3.68 -1.13
C LEU A 72 17.98 4.15 -2.32
N ARG A 73 17.82 5.47 -2.47
CA ARG A 73 17.10 6.06 -3.59
C ARG A 73 17.70 5.65 -4.93
N LYS A 74 19.02 5.73 -5.07
CA LYS A 74 19.73 5.30 -6.30
C LYS A 74 19.47 3.83 -6.61
N LYS A 75 19.50 2.96 -5.59
CA LYS A 75 19.17 1.52 -5.75
C LYS A 75 17.71 1.31 -6.18
N LEU A 76 16.77 2.03 -5.59
CA LEU A 76 15.36 1.95 -5.97
C LEU A 76 15.12 2.46 -7.39
N GLU A 77 15.79 3.54 -7.81
CA GLU A 77 15.73 4.05 -9.19
C GLU A 77 16.24 3.03 -10.21
N GLN A 78 17.31 2.29 -9.88
CA GLN A 78 17.85 1.23 -10.73
C GLN A 78 16.86 0.08 -10.96
N VAL A 79 16.11 -0.29 -9.92
CA VAL A 79 15.11 -1.38 -10.01
C VAL A 79 13.72 -0.90 -10.40
N ALA A 80 13.49 0.41 -10.50
CA ALA A 80 12.17 0.98 -10.73
C ALA A 80 11.50 0.46 -12.02
N ASN A 81 12.28 0.23 -13.06
CA ASN A 81 11.80 -0.27 -14.35
C ASN A 81 11.82 -1.80 -14.48
N LEU A 82 12.36 -2.51 -13.49
CA LEU A 82 12.39 -3.96 -13.50
C LEU A 82 11.06 -4.51 -12.97
N LYS A 83 10.55 -5.57 -13.60
CA LYS A 83 9.35 -6.29 -13.12
C LYS A 83 9.67 -7.37 -12.09
N THR A 84 10.94 -7.59 -11.80
CA THR A 84 11.40 -8.59 -10.84
C THR A 84 10.80 -8.34 -9.46
N PRO A 85 10.35 -9.38 -8.76
CA PRO A 85 9.94 -9.28 -7.36
C PRO A 85 11.06 -8.67 -6.50
N LEU A 86 10.69 -7.81 -5.56
CA LEU A 86 11.63 -7.13 -4.69
C LEU A 86 11.37 -7.50 -3.23
N LEU A 87 12.44 -7.80 -2.50
CA LEU A 87 12.41 -7.95 -1.06
C LEU A 87 13.12 -6.78 -0.39
N LEU A 88 12.41 -6.07 0.47
CA LEU A 88 12.92 -5.01 1.33
C LEU A 88 13.19 -5.60 2.71
N MET A 89 14.43 -5.51 3.18
CA MET A 89 14.83 -5.95 4.51
C MET A 89 15.23 -4.75 5.35
N GLY A 90 14.72 -4.66 6.57
CA GLY A 90 15.04 -3.56 7.47
C GLY A 90 14.23 -3.64 8.76
N GLU A 91 14.60 -2.84 9.75
CA GLU A 91 13.89 -2.78 11.02
C GLU A 91 12.43 -2.34 10.85
N PRO A 92 11.51 -2.72 11.77
CA PRO A 92 10.13 -2.25 11.73
C PRO A 92 10.07 -0.71 11.72
N GLY A 93 9.23 -0.13 10.86
CA GLY A 93 9.02 1.30 10.82
C GLY A 93 10.06 2.11 10.03
N VAL A 94 11.12 1.51 9.47
CA VAL A 94 12.15 2.23 8.68
C VAL A 94 11.68 2.76 7.31
N GLY A 95 10.41 2.53 6.95
CA GLY A 95 9.84 3.09 5.72
C GLY A 95 9.81 2.14 4.53
N ALA A 96 9.73 0.83 4.75
CA ALA A 96 9.58 -0.15 3.66
C ALA A 96 8.38 0.17 2.75
N GLU A 97 7.25 0.61 3.32
CA GLU A 97 6.09 1.06 2.55
C GLU A 97 6.41 2.27 1.66
N LEU A 98 7.20 3.25 2.14
CA LEU A 98 7.61 4.40 1.35
C LEU A 98 8.46 3.98 0.15
N CYS A 99 9.33 2.99 0.33
CA CYS A 99 10.12 2.40 -0.76
C CYS A 99 9.22 1.69 -1.78
N ALA A 100 8.24 0.91 -1.32
CA ALA A 100 7.28 0.25 -2.19
C ALA A 100 6.41 1.26 -2.96
N ARG A 101 5.96 2.33 -2.29
CA ARG A 101 5.19 3.40 -2.92
C ARG A 101 6.01 4.21 -3.94
N PHE A 102 7.30 4.38 -3.72
CA PHE A 102 8.18 4.98 -4.73
C PHE A 102 8.23 4.17 -6.03
N LEU A 103 8.11 2.84 -5.91
CA LEU A 103 8.09 1.93 -7.05
C LEU A 103 6.72 1.78 -7.70
N HIS A 104 5.66 2.25 -7.03
CA HIS A 104 4.30 2.18 -7.53
C HIS A 104 4.07 3.18 -8.66
N ARG A 105 3.48 2.73 -9.75
CA ARG A 105 3.15 3.60 -10.89
C ARG A 105 1.86 4.37 -10.61
N PRO A 106 1.79 5.67 -10.91
CA PRO A 106 0.56 6.45 -10.79
C PRO A 106 -0.58 5.80 -11.59
N ASN A 107 -1.80 5.90 -11.05
CA ASN A 107 -3.03 5.40 -11.67
C ASN A 107 -3.07 3.88 -11.92
N THR A 108 -2.26 3.10 -11.21
CA THR A 108 -2.33 1.63 -11.22
C THR A 108 -2.85 1.10 -9.88
N ALA A 109 -3.20 -0.18 -9.81
CA ALA A 109 -3.65 -0.79 -8.58
C ALA A 109 -2.54 -0.81 -7.51
N TRP A 110 -2.90 -0.48 -6.27
CA TRP A 110 -2.10 -0.72 -5.08
C TRP A 110 -2.87 -1.67 -4.18
N VAL A 111 -2.32 -2.84 -3.96
CA VAL A 111 -2.92 -3.84 -3.08
C VAL A 111 -1.97 -4.15 -1.95
N GLU A 112 -2.46 -4.00 -0.75
CA GLU A 112 -1.79 -4.30 0.51
C GLU A 112 -2.82 -5.01 1.40
N PRO A 113 -2.74 -6.34 1.55
CA PRO A 113 -3.69 -7.08 2.37
C PRO A 113 -3.46 -6.78 3.86
N GLU A 114 -4.55 -6.73 4.63
CA GLU A 114 -4.49 -6.54 6.08
C GLU A 114 -3.88 -7.74 6.81
N SER A 115 -4.02 -8.94 6.23
CA SER A 115 -3.45 -10.18 6.75
C SER A 115 -2.84 -11.01 5.63
N LEU A 116 -1.70 -11.64 5.90
CA LEU A 116 -1.06 -12.57 4.98
C LEU A 116 -1.74 -13.96 4.93
N SER A 117 -2.77 -14.21 5.74
CA SER A 117 -3.60 -15.42 5.64
C SER A 117 -4.27 -15.55 4.26
N VAL A 118 -4.54 -14.41 3.60
CA VAL A 118 -5.10 -14.38 2.23
C VAL A 118 -4.22 -15.12 1.22
N LEU A 119 -2.91 -15.23 1.44
CA LEU A 119 -2.03 -16.04 0.60
C LEU A 119 -2.37 -17.53 0.66
N ALA A 120 -2.88 -18.00 1.81
CA ALA A 120 -3.30 -19.39 1.96
C ALA A 120 -4.74 -19.62 1.45
N GLU A 121 -5.60 -18.61 1.56
CA GLU A 121 -7.03 -18.71 1.30
C GLU A 121 -7.38 -18.44 -0.17
N SER A 122 -6.88 -17.33 -0.73
CA SER A 122 -7.25 -16.85 -2.08
C SER A 122 -6.11 -16.11 -2.79
N PRO A 123 -4.96 -16.75 -3.05
CA PRO A 123 -3.79 -16.09 -3.66
C PRO A 123 -4.05 -15.56 -5.08
N LEU A 124 -4.95 -16.17 -5.83
CA LEU A 124 -5.27 -15.72 -7.19
C LEU A 124 -6.18 -14.49 -7.21
N ASP A 125 -7.12 -14.39 -6.26
CA ASP A 125 -7.97 -13.20 -6.12
C ASP A 125 -7.13 -11.98 -5.75
N LEU A 126 -6.11 -12.19 -4.91
CA LEU A 126 -5.14 -11.16 -4.56
C LEU A 126 -4.41 -10.61 -5.80
N LEU A 127 -4.00 -11.50 -6.72
CA LEU A 127 -3.38 -11.11 -7.98
C LEU A 127 -4.35 -10.39 -8.92
N GLU A 128 -5.61 -10.84 -8.96
CA GLU A 128 -6.65 -10.19 -9.78
C GLU A 128 -6.90 -8.75 -9.31
N HIS A 129 -6.98 -8.52 -8.00
CA HIS A 129 -7.11 -7.17 -7.44
C HIS A 129 -5.89 -6.28 -7.70
N ALA A 130 -4.70 -6.87 -7.74
CA ALA A 130 -3.44 -6.17 -8.01
C ALA A 130 -3.09 -6.04 -9.49
N ARG A 131 -3.94 -6.52 -10.39
CA ARG A 131 -3.71 -6.54 -11.84
C ARG A 131 -3.20 -5.20 -12.37
N ASP A 132 -2.18 -5.24 -13.21
CA ASP A 132 -1.50 -4.09 -13.81
C ASP A 132 -0.91 -3.09 -12.79
N GLY A 133 -0.76 -3.50 -11.54
CA GLY A 133 -0.36 -2.67 -10.44
C GLY A 133 0.75 -3.27 -9.58
N LEU A 134 0.69 -2.95 -8.28
CA LEU A 134 1.67 -3.38 -7.30
C LEU A 134 0.97 -4.10 -6.14
N LEU A 135 1.50 -5.26 -5.78
CA LEU A 135 1.16 -6.01 -4.59
C LEU A 135 2.26 -5.83 -3.55
N PHE A 136 1.92 -5.26 -2.40
CA PHE A 136 2.84 -5.06 -1.29
C PHE A 136 2.49 -5.99 -0.13
N LEU A 137 3.44 -6.85 0.25
CA LEU A 137 3.29 -7.82 1.34
C LEU A 137 4.25 -7.44 2.47
N LYS A 138 3.71 -7.11 3.64
CA LYS A 138 4.50 -6.83 4.86
C LYS A 138 4.77 -8.12 5.63
N ASP A 139 5.86 -8.13 6.40
CA ASP A 139 6.21 -9.16 7.38
C ASP A 139 6.21 -10.60 6.82
N VAL A 140 6.69 -10.74 5.56
CA VAL A 140 6.72 -12.05 4.88
C VAL A 140 7.60 -13.08 5.58
N GLY A 141 8.44 -12.69 6.54
CA GLY A 141 9.21 -13.60 7.39
C GLY A 141 8.35 -14.38 8.40
N GLU A 142 7.10 -13.94 8.65
CA GLU A 142 6.21 -14.53 9.66
C GLU A 142 5.15 -15.48 9.07
N ILE A 143 5.15 -15.68 7.75
CA ILE A 143 4.15 -16.53 7.08
C ILE A 143 4.34 -18.02 7.37
N ASN A 144 3.20 -18.70 7.62
CA ASN A 144 3.18 -20.14 7.83
C ASN A 144 3.41 -20.93 6.52
N LYS A 145 3.61 -22.24 6.62
CA LYS A 145 3.87 -23.13 5.46
C LYS A 145 2.78 -23.07 4.38
N LEU A 146 1.51 -22.86 4.77
CA LEU A 146 0.41 -22.78 3.81
C LEU A 146 0.45 -21.47 3.02
N ALA A 147 0.66 -20.34 3.71
CA ALA A 147 0.83 -19.04 3.07
C ALA A 147 2.11 -18.97 2.21
N GLN A 148 3.18 -19.69 2.58
CA GLN A 148 4.38 -19.83 1.73
C GLN A 148 4.05 -20.51 0.40
N LYS A 149 3.24 -21.59 0.40
CA LYS A 149 2.78 -22.22 -0.84
C LYS A 149 1.95 -21.25 -1.71
N GLY A 150 1.08 -20.46 -1.08
CA GLY A 150 0.33 -19.42 -1.77
C GLY A 150 1.23 -18.32 -2.34
N LEU A 151 2.26 -17.90 -1.61
CA LEU A 151 3.25 -16.94 -2.11
C LEU A 151 4.02 -17.50 -3.33
N LEU A 152 4.40 -18.76 -3.32
CA LEU A 152 5.02 -19.41 -4.48
C LEU A 152 4.09 -19.42 -5.69
N LEU A 153 2.79 -19.67 -5.47
CA LEU A 153 1.79 -19.59 -6.54
C LEU A 153 1.67 -18.15 -7.08
N VAL A 154 1.61 -17.14 -6.20
CA VAL A 154 1.62 -15.73 -6.58
C VAL A 154 2.85 -15.42 -7.44
N LEU A 155 4.05 -15.78 -6.99
CA LEU A 155 5.31 -15.57 -7.71
C LEU A 155 5.29 -16.19 -9.11
N SER A 156 4.73 -17.39 -9.25
CA SER A 156 4.64 -18.11 -10.55
C SER A 156 3.67 -17.46 -11.55
N LYS A 157 2.81 -16.55 -11.11
CA LYS A 157 1.74 -15.94 -11.91
C LYS A 157 1.86 -14.42 -12.09
N LEU A 158 2.89 -13.78 -11.54
CA LEU A 158 3.08 -12.32 -11.62
C LEU A 158 3.01 -11.79 -13.05
N ASP A 159 3.68 -12.45 -13.98
CA ASP A 159 3.71 -12.03 -15.40
C ASP A 159 2.32 -12.10 -16.05
N LYS A 160 1.56 -13.16 -15.74
CA LYS A 160 0.20 -13.34 -16.28
C LYS A 160 -0.73 -12.19 -15.88
N TYR A 161 -0.61 -11.70 -14.65
CA TYR A 161 -1.44 -10.62 -14.12
C TYR A 161 -0.79 -9.25 -14.26
N ASN A 162 0.44 -9.20 -14.79
CA ASN A 162 1.24 -7.98 -14.91
C ASN A 162 1.38 -7.24 -13.56
N VAL A 163 1.60 -8.01 -12.48
CA VAL A 163 1.69 -7.50 -11.11
C VAL A 163 3.16 -7.35 -10.72
N ARG A 164 3.51 -6.21 -10.13
CA ARG A 164 4.78 -6.02 -9.46
C ARG A 164 4.65 -6.42 -8.00
N LEU A 165 5.43 -7.40 -7.56
CA LEU A 165 5.47 -7.82 -6.16
C LEU A 165 6.60 -7.11 -5.42
N VAL A 166 6.27 -6.49 -4.28
CA VAL A 166 7.23 -5.97 -3.31
C VAL A 166 6.90 -6.59 -1.95
N CYS A 167 7.87 -7.27 -1.37
CA CYS A 167 7.77 -7.86 -0.04
C CYS A 167 8.61 -7.06 0.95
N ALA A 168 8.21 -7.02 2.21
CA ALA A 168 9.00 -6.45 3.30
C ALA A 168 9.12 -7.45 4.46
N THR A 169 10.27 -7.45 5.12
CA THR A 169 10.51 -8.22 6.35
C THR A 169 11.50 -7.52 7.25
N SER A 170 11.31 -7.64 8.56
CA SER A 170 12.28 -7.24 9.57
C SER A 170 13.20 -8.40 9.99
N GLN A 171 12.86 -9.62 9.58
CA GLN A 171 13.63 -10.82 9.97
C GLN A 171 14.65 -11.18 8.89
N PRO A 172 15.87 -11.58 9.26
CA PRO A 172 16.87 -12.09 8.33
C PRO A 172 16.44 -13.47 7.81
N LEU A 173 15.91 -13.52 6.57
CA LEU A 173 15.38 -14.76 5.98
C LEU A 173 16.41 -15.89 5.91
N ALA A 174 17.71 -15.58 5.86
CA ALA A 174 18.77 -16.58 5.88
C ALA A 174 18.77 -17.42 7.17
N GLU A 175 18.43 -16.82 8.31
CA GLU A 175 18.35 -17.51 9.59
C GLU A 175 17.12 -18.41 9.68
N LEU A 176 16.00 -17.98 9.10
CA LEU A 176 14.76 -18.76 9.06
C LEU A 176 14.91 -20.04 8.22
N THR A 177 15.67 -20.01 7.13
CA THR A 177 15.95 -21.21 6.32
C THR A 177 16.80 -22.24 7.06
N VAL A 178 17.68 -21.80 7.97
CA VAL A 178 18.50 -22.69 8.80
C VAL A 178 17.66 -23.35 9.88
N GLN A 179 16.76 -22.60 10.53
CA GLN A 179 15.85 -23.13 11.55
C GLN A 179 14.86 -24.15 10.97
N GLY A 180 14.29 -23.89 9.78
CA GLY A 180 13.41 -24.86 9.11
C GLY A 180 14.10 -26.15 8.68
N ARG A 181 15.39 -26.14 8.38
CA ARG A 181 16.18 -27.35 8.08
C ARG A 181 16.50 -28.19 9.32
N SER A 182 16.65 -27.58 10.49
CA SER A 182 16.92 -28.30 11.73
C SER A 182 15.69 -29.06 12.26
N GLU A 183 14.49 -28.62 11.94
CA GLU A 183 13.26 -29.32 12.32
C GLU A 183 12.95 -30.55 11.45
N GLU A 184 13.41 -30.60 10.20
CA GLU A 184 13.22 -31.76 9.31
C GLU A 184 14.15 -32.95 9.60
N HIS A 185 15.18 -32.76 10.41
CA HIS A 185 16.15 -33.80 10.77
C HIS A 185 15.93 -34.43 12.17
N THR A 186 14.85 -34.06 12.87
CA THR A 186 14.54 -34.57 14.22
C THR A 186 13.26 -35.43 14.25
N SER A 187 12.90 -36.08 13.17
CA SER A 187 11.78 -37.03 13.11
C SER A 187 12.25 -38.40 12.67
#